data_1bd462c860123e9b25c7ef28f2c1ba1a
#
_entry.id   1bd462c860123e9b25c7ef28f2c1ba1a
#
_cell.length_a   1.000
_cell.length_b   1.000
_cell.length_c   1.000
_cell.angle_alpha   90.00
_cell.angle_beta   90.00
_cell.angle_gamma   90.00
#
_symmetry.space_group_name_H-M   'P 1'
#
loop_
_entity.id
_entity.type
_entity.pdbx_description
1 polymer ?
#
loop_
_entity_poly.entity_id
_entity_poly.type
_entity_poly.pdbx_seq_one_letter_code
_entity_poly.pdbx_strand_id
1 'polypeptide(L)'
;MLEKSVNIIGLLYINALMAKYVGPEDYGKINISTSLFIFVQTLSWFGGQNIIFKRMSEKSKSGIALAIHTQNQRRFFFLLSSSAVLIYLYFFTDIIVFLFGVANCIATYYIVMDFFSIYNNTQLKSKINTITNVIGLSVALLIRFSISYFKMPVYYFTIPIITIPLIPYFLRLIYFNYTTKVNENRKGAGMYNRHMLFTGGALILSSLSADIYTQISSIFLAKILSYSNLGVYSVALTLGGAWSFIVLALITSFFSKIYSEKDQITVEMLLIKINRIVILCSLIALAGFYFFGEYFIHLLYGDKYMDSVSIIPIIIIGTMFSALGTICYRYMIKESGYSYLAKKMFLCCVLTIPLSWLMINSFGINGAAYCFLIVEIMSCTLLNYFFRNKTIIKMHLNIFKLR
;
A
#
# COMPACT_ATOMS: atom_id res chain seq x y z
N MET A 1 3.18 18.20 11.28
CA MET A 1 4.15 17.08 11.26
C MET A 1 4.11 16.24 12.52
N LEU A 2 4.21 16.82 13.72
CA LEU A 2 4.14 16.11 15.01
C LEU A 2 2.90 15.18 15.14
N GLU A 3 1.71 15.66 14.76
CA GLU A 3 0.46 14.89 14.81
C GLU A 3 0.51 13.61 13.95
N LYS A 4 1.09 13.68 12.76
CA LYS A 4 1.29 12.51 11.88
C LYS A 4 2.29 11.52 12.48
N SER A 5 3.36 12.02 13.10
CA SER A 5 4.38 11.17 13.74
C SER A 5 3.82 10.44 14.95
N VAL A 6 3.03 11.11 15.79
CA VAL A 6 2.37 10.50 16.95
C VAL A 6 1.38 9.42 16.52
N ASN A 7 0.60 9.67 15.45
CA ASN A 7 -0.33 8.68 14.91
C ASN A 7 0.39 7.45 14.35
N ILE A 8 1.54 7.64 13.68
CA ILE A 8 2.33 6.54 13.11
C ILE A 8 2.96 5.70 14.25
N ILE A 9 3.54 6.35 15.26
CA ILE A 9 4.14 5.65 16.40
C ILE A 9 3.06 4.88 17.17
N GLY A 10 1.91 5.49 17.42
CA GLY A 10 0.77 4.83 18.06
C GLY A 10 0.28 3.63 17.25
N LEU A 11 0.19 3.76 15.93
CA LEU A 11 -0.19 2.66 15.02
C LEU A 11 0.82 1.50 15.10
N LEU A 12 2.11 1.80 15.02
CA LEU A 12 3.18 0.79 15.10
C LEU A 12 3.16 0.07 16.45
N TYR A 13 3.04 0.83 17.55
CA TYR A 13 3.02 0.27 18.90
C TYR A 13 1.83 -0.67 19.13
N ILE A 14 0.61 -0.25 18.75
CA ILE A 14 -0.59 -1.07 18.96
C ILE A 14 -0.62 -2.27 18.00
N ASN A 15 -0.11 -2.13 16.80
CA ASN A 15 0.07 -3.29 15.90
C ASN A 15 1.10 -4.28 16.48
N ALA A 16 2.15 -3.79 17.10
CA ALA A 16 3.14 -4.63 17.76
C ALA A 16 2.53 -5.36 18.97
N LEU A 17 1.75 -4.65 19.81
CA LEU A 17 1.02 -5.29 20.91
C LEU A 17 0.06 -6.38 20.43
N MET A 18 -0.68 -6.11 19.34
CA MET A 18 -1.54 -7.11 18.72
C MET A 18 -0.73 -8.31 18.25
N ALA A 19 0.36 -8.10 17.49
CA ALA A 19 1.21 -9.16 17.00
C ALA A 19 1.81 -9.99 18.14
N LYS A 20 2.29 -9.33 19.20
CA LYS A 20 2.82 -9.98 20.41
C LYS A 20 1.77 -10.86 21.08
N TYR A 21 0.52 -10.37 21.16
CA TYR A 21 -0.59 -11.08 21.77
C TYR A 21 -1.02 -12.32 20.98
N VAL A 22 -1.25 -12.17 19.67
CA VAL A 22 -1.76 -13.28 18.83
C VAL A 22 -0.67 -14.28 18.43
N GLY A 23 0.59 -13.86 18.42
CA GLY A 23 1.72 -14.66 17.97
C GLY A 23 1.87 -14.70 16.43
N PRO A 24 3.01 -15.26 15.94
CA PRO A 24 3.36 -15.21 14.51
C PRO A 24 2.35 -15.94 13.62
N GLU A 25 1.81 -17.07 14.06
CA GLU A 25 0.90 -17.86 13.24
C GLU A 25 -0.41 -17.14 12.96
N ASP A 26 -1.10 -16.68 14.00
CA ASP A 26 -2.36 -15.97 13.82
C ASP A 26 -2.16 -14.59 13.18
N TYR A 27 -1.04 -13.93 13.46
CA TYR A 27 -0.68 -12.70 12.77
C TYR A 27 -0.44 -12.93 11.26
N GLY A 28 0.15 -14.06 10.88
CA GLY A 28 0.26 -14.51 9.50
C GLY A 28 -1.09 -14.79 8.85
N LYS A 29 -2.01 -15.43 9.57
CA LYS A 29 -3.39 -15.68 9.11
C LYS A 29 -4.15 -14.39 8.83
N ILE A 30 -3.96 -13.36 9.65
CA ILE A 30 -4.53 -12.02 9.40
C ILE A 30 -3.92 -11.41 8.12
N ASN A 31 -2.60 -11.49 7.97
CA ASN A 31 -1.90 -10.85 6.85
C ASN A 31 -2.21 -11.53 5.51
N ILE A 32 -2.31 -12.86 5.43
CA ILE A 32 -2.64 -13.54 4.16
C ILE A 32 -4.05 -13.14 3.67
N SER A 33 -5.04 -13.09 4.56
CA SER A 33 -6.38 -12.67 4.18
C SER A 33 -6.39 -11.22 3.69
N THR A 34 -5.65 -10.33 4.34
CA THR A 34 -5.50 -8.93 3.91
C THR A 34 -4.84 -8.83 2.53
N SER A 35 -3.75 -9.59 2.30
CA SER A 35 -3.05 -9.63 1.00
C SER A 35 -3.97 -10.06 -0.15
N LEU A 36 -4.83 -11.05 0.07
CA LEU A 36 -5.79 -11.50 -0.93
C LEU A 36 -6.87 -10.44 -1.23
N PHE A 37 -7.34 -9.73 -0.22
CA PHE A 37 -8.35 -8.69 -0.39
C PHE A 37 -7.82 -7.39 -1.02
N ILE A 38 -6.49 -7.16 -1.08
CA ILE A 38 -5.88 -6.11 -1.91
C ILE A 38 -6.20 -6.35 -3.39
N PHE A 39 -6.12 -7.60 -3.88
CA PHE A 39 -6.51 -7.92 -5.26
C PHE A 39 -8.00 -7.70 -5.51
N VAL A 40 -8.86 -8.11 -4.55
CA VAL A 40 -10.31 -7.85 -4.63
C VAL A 40 -10.59 -6.36 -4.74
N GLN A 41 -9.92 -5.54 -3.95
CA GLN A 41 -10.05 -4.08 -3.99
C GLN A 41 -9.69 -3.52 -5.36
N THR A 42 -8.55 -3.90 -5.91
CA THR A 42 -8.06 -3.42 -7.22
C THR A 42 -8.97 -3.87 -8.36
N LEU A 43 -9.40 -5.15 -8.37
CA LEU A 43 -10.35 -5.67 -9.33
C LEU A 43 -11.69 -4.91 -9.28
N SER A 44 -12.18 -4.62 -8.08
CA SER A 44 -13.46 -3.93 -7.86
C SER A 44 -13.42 -2.48 -8.33
N TRP A 45 -12.34 -1.77 -8.09
CA TRP A 45 -12.16 -0.40 -8.58
C TRP A 45 -12.01 -0.32 -10.10
N PHE A 46 -11.47 -1.35 -10.73
CA PHE A 46 -11.26 -1.41 -12.19
C PHE A 46 -10.61 -0.14 -12.76
N GLY A 47 -9.58 0.38 -12.09
CA GLY A 47 -8.93 1.66 -12.43
C GLY A 47 -9.77 2.90 -12.13
N GLY A 48 -10.97 2.75 -11.60
CA GLY A 48 -11.95 3.80 -11.39
C GLY A 48 -11.51 4.91 -10.44
N GLN A 49 -10.64 4.64 -9.48
CA GLN A 49 -10.14 5.68 -8.59
C GLN A 49 -9.51 6.85 -9.36
N ASN A 50 -8.62 6.55 -10.30
CA ASN A 50 -7.92 7.55 -11.11
C ASN A 50 -8.85 8.25 -12.10
N ILE A 51 -9.76 7.50 -12.72
CA ILE A 51 -10.73 8.03 -13.70
C ILE A 51 -11.71 8.99 -13.03
N ILE A 52 -12.27 8.56 -11.88
CA ILE A 52 -13.21 9.38 -11.11
C ILE A 52 -12.52 10.62 -10.56
N PHE A 53 -11.29 10.47 -10.00
CA PHE A 53 -10.50 11.59 -9.51
C PHE A 53 -10.27 12.64 -10.60
N LYS A 54 -9.76 12.22 -11.77
CA LYS A 54 -9.52 13.10 -12.90
C LYS A 54 -10.80 13.83 -13.32
N ARG A 55 -11.90 13.07 -13.53
CA ARG A 55 -13.18 13.65 -13.98
C ARG A 55 -13.79 14.59 -12.96
N MET A 56 -13.69 14.29 -11.65
CA MET A 56 -14.15 15.18 -10.59
C MET A 56 -13.31 16.46 -10.48
N SER A 57 -12.00 16.38 -10.70
CA SER A 57 -11.12 17.55 -10.70
C SER A 57 -11.41 18.49 -11.86
N GLU A 58 -11.74 17.95 -13.04
CA GLU A 58 -12.07 18.74 -14.23
C GLU A 58 -13.51 19.33 -14.16
N LYS A 59 -14.51 18.50 -13.82
CA LYS A 59 -15.93 18.83 -13.76
C LYS A 59 -16.60 18.06 -12.62
N SER A 60 -16.68 18.66 -11.43
CA SER A 60 -17.17 18.02 -10.21
C SER A 60 -18.51 17.31 -10.37
N LYS A 61 -19.53 17.98 -10.95
CA LYS A 61 -20.87 17.37 -11.19
C LYS A 61 -20.81 16.13 -12.06
N SER A 62 -20.01 16.15 -13.15
CA SER A 62 -19.85 15.01 -14.06
C SER A 62 -19.07 13.86 -13.41
N GLY A 63 -18.09 14.17 -12.56
CA GLY A 63 -17.34 13.17 -11.80
C GLY A 63 -18.18 12.49 -10.73
N ILE A 64 -19.05 13.24 -10.04
CA ILE A 64 -20.02 12.69 -9.07
C ILE A 64 -21.00 11.75 -9.81
N ALA A 65 -21.56 12.18 -10.94
CA ALA A 65 -22.43 11.33 -11.76
C ALA A 65 -21.71 10.03 -12.19
N LEU A 66 -20.47 10.13 -12.68
CA LEU A 66 -19.65 8.96 -13.02
C LEU A 66 -19.50 8.02 -11.82
N ALA A 67 -19.15 8.53 -10.63
CA ALA A 67 -18.96 7.73 -9.42
C ALA A 67 -20.25 6.99 -8.99
N ILE A 68 -21.39 7.66 -9.08
CA ILE A 68 -22.69 7.09 -8.71
C ILE A 68 -23.15 6.07 -9.75
N HIS A 69 -23.11 6.39 -11.04
CA HIS A 69 -23.59 5.48 -12.09
C HIS A 69 -22.73 4.22 -12.23
N THR A 70 -21.43 4.30 -11.94
CA THR A 70 -20.53 3.13 -11.96
C THR A 70 -20.52 2.34 -10.64
N GLN A 71 -21.32 2.72 -9.64
CA GLN A 71 -21.36 2.04 -8.36
C GLN A 71 -21.81 0.58 -8.48
N ASN A 72 -22.82 0.31 -9.32
CA ASN A 72 -23.31 -1.04 -9.55
C ASN A 72 -22.28 -1.92 -10.27
N GLN A 73 -21.51 -1.34 -11.19
CA GLN A 73 -20.39 -2.03 -11.85
C GLN A 73 -19.31 -2.41 -10.82
N ARG A 74 -18.93 -1.50 -9.92
CA ARG A 74 -17.98 -1.77 -8.84
C ARG A 74 -18.51 -2.84 -7.87
N ARG A 75 -19.81 -2.80 -7.52
CA ARG A 75 -20.46 -3.86 -6.73
C ARG A 75 -20.38 -5.21 -7.41
N PHE A 76 -20.64 -5.27 -8.71
CA PHE A 76 -20.57 -6.52 -9.48
C PHE A 76 -19.17 -7.13 -9.45
N PHE A 77 -18.13 -6.36 -9.78
CA PHE A 77 -16.75 -6.83 -9.72
C PHE A 77 -16.33 -7.21 -8.30
N PHE A 78 -16.79 -6.46 -7.30
CA PHE A 78 -16.55 -6.78 -5.89
C PHE A 78 -17.18 -8.12 -5.52
N LEU A 79 -18.46 -8.32 -5.80
CA LEU A 79 -19.14 -9.59 -5.48
C LEU A 79 -18.48 -10.77 -6.20
N LEU A 80 -18.15 -10.64 -7.47
CA LEU A 80 -17.50 -11.68 -8.24
C LEU A 80 -16.13 -12.06 -7.66
N SER A 81 -15.27 -11.07 -7.43
CA SER A 81 -13.90 -11.32 -6.93
C SER A 81 -13.88 -11.73 -5.46
N SER A 82 -14.71 -11.12 -4.60
CA SER A 82 -14.78 -11.48 -3.18
C SER A 82 -15.36 -12.87 -2.98
N SER A 83 -16.38 -13.28 -3.76
CA SER A 83 -16.94 -14.64 -3.71
C SER A 83 -15.87 -15.68 -4.07
N ALA A 84 -15.09 -15.44 -5.12
CA ALA A 84 -14.01 -16.34 -5.51
C ALA A 84 -12.96 -16.50 -4.39
N VAL A 85 -12.55 -15.39 -3.77
CA VAL A 85 -11.60 -15.43 -2.65
C VAL A 85 -12.20 -16.11 -1.43
N LEU A 86 -13.43 -15.81 -1.04
CA LEU A 86 -14.08 -16.45 0.11
C LEU A 86 -14.30 -17.95 -0.08
N ILE A 87 -14.70 -18.40 -1.29
CA ILE A 87 -14.80 -19.83 -1.63
C ILE A 87 -13.43 -20.49 -1.49
N TYR A 88 -12.37 -19.87 -2.03
CA TYR A 88 -11.00 -20.38 -1.87
C TYR A 88 -10.61 -20.50 -0.40
N LEU A 89 -10.86 -19.46 0.42
CA LEU A 89 -10.53 -19.48 1.84
C LEU A 89 -11.30 -20.55 2.61
N TYR A 90 -12.58 -20.73 2.29
CA TYR A 90 -13.42 -21.72 2.96
C TYR A 90 -12.95 -23.16 2.72
N PHE A 91 -12.58 -23.50 1.47
CA PHE A 91 -12.22 -24.87 1.11
C PHE A 91 -10.73 -25.21 1.31
N PHE A 92 -9.84 -24.21 1.29
CA PHE A 92 -8.40 -24.47 1.24
C PHE A 92 -7.61 -23.86 2.40
N THR A 93 -8.27 -23.24 3.40
CA THR A 93 -7.59 -22.65 4.54
C THR A 93 -8.32 -22.93 5.86
N ASP A 94 -7.68 -22.56 6.99
CA ASP A 94 -8.24 -22.70 8.31
C ASP A 94 -9.44 -21.76 8.53
N ILE A 95 -10.38 -22.18 9.39
CA ILE A 95 -11.57 -21.38 9.76
C ILE A 95 -11.20 -19.97 10.27
N ILE A 96 -10.07 -19.80 10.94
CA ILE A 96 -9.59 -18.51 11.41
C ILE A 96 -9.23 -17.60 10.22
N VAL A 97 -8.53 -18.12 9.20
CA VAL A 97 -8.21 -17.38 7.97
C VAL A 97 -9.49 -16.98 7.23
N PHE A 98 -10.46 -17.88 7.15
CA PHE A 98 -11.77 -17.59 6.56
C PHE A 98 -12.52 -16.49 7.31
N LEU A 99 -12.54 -16.49 8.65
CA LEU A 99 -13.17 -15.43 9.45
C LEU A 99 -12.50 -14.07 9.19
N PHE A 100 -11.17 -14.02 9.13
CA PHE A 100 -10.46 -12.80 8.74
C PHE A 100 -10.73 -12.42 7.27
N GLY A 101 -10.93 -13.41 6.40
CA GLY A 101 -11.37 -13.19 5.03
C GLY A 101 -12.74 -12.51 4.97
N VAL A 102 -13.72 -12.95 5.75
CA VAL A 102 -15.04 -12.32 5.85
C VAL A 102 -14.92 -10.88 6.37
N ALA A 103 -14.09 -10.65 7.40
CA ALA A 103 -13.85 -9.30 7.92
C ALA A 103 -13.22 -8.38 6.86
N ASN A 104 -12.20 -8.86 6.13
CA ASN A 104 -11.58 -8.12 5.04
C ASN A 104 -12.56 -7.92 3.86
N CYS A 105 -13.48 -8.85 3.59
CA CYS A 105 -14.55 -8.68 2.61
C CYS A 105 -15.42 -7.47 2.96
N ILE A 106 -15.92 -7.40 4.21
CA ILE A 106 -16.73 -6.28 4.68
C ILE A 106 -15.93 -4.97 4.63
N ALA A 107 -14.69 -4.98 5.11
CA ALA A 107 -13.79 -3.83 5.09
C ALA A 107 -13.57 -3.31 3.66
N THR A 108 -13.24 -4.20 2.73
CA THR A 108 -12.97 -3.87 1.32
C THR A 108 -14.23 -3.34 0.62
N TYR A 109 -15.41 -3.83 0.96
CA TYR A 109 -16.67 -3.29 0.44
C TYR A 109 -16.78 -1.78 0.72
N TYR A 110 -16.56 -1.37 1.97
CA TYR A 110 -16.62 0.05 2.34
C TYR A 110 -15.51 0.86 1.66
N ILE A 111 -14.29 0.32 1.51
CA ILE A 111 -13.20 0.99 0.78
C ILE A 111 -13.58 1.20 -0.70
N VAL A 112 -14.17 0.21 -1.34
CA VAL A 112 -14.56 0.27 -2.77
C VAL A 112 -15.75 1.20 -2.99
N MET A 113 -16.65 1.31 -2.02
CA MET A 113 -17.81 2.22 -2.11
C MET A 113 -17.48 3.65 -1.74
N ASP A 114 -16.35 3.92 -1.07
CA ASP A 114 -15.95 5.25 -0.59
C ASP A 114 -15.37 6.15 -1.69
N PHE A 115 -16.21 6.62 -2.61
CA PHE A 115 -15.83 7.67 -3.55
C PHE A 115 -15.83 9.07 -2.90
N PHE A 116 -16.38 9.20 -1.68
CA PHE A 116 -16.42 10.46 -0.94
C PHE A 116 -15.03 10.97 -0.58
N SER A 117 -14.08 10.06 -0.33
CA SER A 117 -12.67 10.41 -0.11
C SER A 117 -12.06 11.08 -1.34
N ILE A 118 -12.39 10.58 -2.54
CA ILE A 118 -11.97 11.17 -3.82
C ILE A 118 -12.62 12.56 -3.98
N TYR A 119 -13.92 12.69 -3.72
CA TYR A 119 -14.64 13.95 -3.75
C TYR A 119 -13.98 15.00 -2.86
N ASN A 120 -13.74 14.69 -1.59
CA ASN A 120 -13.12 15.62 -0.66
C ASN A 120 -11.73 16.08 -1.12
N ASN A 121 -10.93 15.19 -1.70
CA ASN A 121 -9.60 15.53 -2.21
C ASN A 121 -9.69 16.46 -3.44
N THR A 122 -10.64 16.23 -4.34
CA THR A 122 -10.82 17.07 -5.54
C THR A 122 -11.40 18.45 -5.22
N GLN A 123 -12.11 18.57 -4.09
CA GLN A 123 -12.61 19.87 -3.57
C GLN A 123 -11.62 20.58 -2.64
N LEU A 124 -10.34 20.11 -2.58
CA LEU A 124 -9.30 20.63 -1.69
C LEU A 124 -9.67 20.55 -0.18
N LYS A 125 -10.58 19.64 0.16
CA LYS A 125 -11.06 19.38 1.54
C LYS A 125 -10.44 18.13 2.15
N SER A 126 -9.19 17.82 1.81
CA SER A 126 -8.46 16.64 2.31
C SER A 126 -8.39 16.56 3.85
N LYS A 127 -8.52 17.70 4.54
CA LYS A 127 -8.61 17.77 6.02
C LYS A 127 -9.74 16.87 6.55
N ILE A 128 -10.89 16.80 5.86
CA ILE A 128 -12.01 15.95 6.25
C ILE A 128 -11.61 14.48 6.19
N ASN A 129 -10.93 14.07 5.12
CA ASN A 129 -10.43 12.70 5.00
C ASN A 129 -9.45 12.36 6.13
N THR A 130 -8.57 13.30 6.48
CA THR A 130 -7.63 13.11 7.59
C THR A 130 -8.35 12.93 8.91
N ILE A 131 -9.31 13.80 9.24
CA ILE A 131 -10.07 13.73 10.50
C ILE A 131 -10.85 12.40 10.57
N THR A 132 -11.59 12.05 9.54
CA THR A 132 -12.40 10.82 9.53
C THR A 132 -11.53 9.56 9.63
N ASN A 133 -10.37 9.53 8.95
CA ASN A 133 -9.41 8.42 9.07
C ASN A 133 -8.81 8.32 10.47
N VAL A 134 -8.45 9.45 11.09
CA VAL A 134 -7.93 9.47 12.47
C VAL A 134 -8.98 8.94 13.44
N ILE A 135 -10.24 9.34 13.31
CA ILE A 135 -11.32 8.82 14.18
C ILE A 135 -11.46 7.30 14.00
N GLY A 136 -11.59 6.81 12.75
CA GLY A 136 -11.72 5.38 12.48
C GLY A 136 -10.52 4.57 13.01
N LEU A 137 -9.31 5.07 12.80
CA LEU A 137 -8.09 4.45 13.29
C LEU A 137 -8.03 4.45 14.82
N SER A 138 -8.33 5.57 15.49
CA SER A 138 -8.30 5.66 16.96
C SER A 138 -9.28 4.68 17.59
N VAL A 139 -10.50 4.57 17.07
CA VAL A 139 -11.48 3.58 17.56
C VAL A 139 -10.97 2.16 17.36
N ALA A 140 -10.43 1.84 16.19
CA ALA A 140 -9.88 0.52 15.92
C ALA A 140 -8.67 0.18 16.83
N LEU A 141 -7.82 1.16 17.13
CA LEU A 141 -6.69 1.00 18.03
C LEU A 141 -7.16 0.77 19.49
N LEU A 142 -8.18 1.49 19.94
CA LEU A 142 -8.78 1.25 21.25
C LEU A 142 -9.37 -0.17 21.36
N ILE A 143 -10.07 -0.64 20.32
CA ILE A 143 -10.60 -2.01 20.26
C ILE A 143 -9.46 -3.03 20.28
N ARG A 144 -8.40 -2.86 19.50
CA ARG A 144 -7.21 -3.75 19.49
C ARG A 144 -6.56 -3.81 20.88
N PHE A 145 -6.38 -2.65 21.51
CA PHE A 145 -5.84 -2.57 22.86
C PHE A 145 -6.72 -3.33 23.85
N SER A 146 -8.05 -3.10 23.84
CA SER A 146 -9.01 -3.77 24.71
C SER A 146 -8.98 -5.29 24.54
N ILE A 147 -8.98 -5.79 23.28
CA ILE A 147 -8.91 -7.23 22.99
C ILE A 147 -7.62 -7.84 23.60
N SER A 148 -6.47 -7.17 23.38
CA SER A 148 -5.19 -7.64 23.90
C SER A 148 -5.11 -7.58 25.42
N TYR A 149 -5.64 -6.51 26.04
CA TYR A 149 -5.63 -6.30 27.49
C TYR A 149 -6.51 -7.32 28.22
N PHE A 150 -7.74 -7.54 27.73
CA PHE A 150 -8.69 -8.49 28.30
C PHE A 150 -8.45 -9.94 27.83
N LYS A 151 -7.38 -10.18 27.08
CA LYS A 151 -7.02 -11.51 26.55
C LYS A 151 -8.17 -12.21 25.83
N MET A 152 -8.92 -11.46 25.00
CA MET A 152 -10.05 -12.00 24.24
C MET A 152 -9.57 -12.92 23.11
N PRO A 153 -10.36 -13.90 22.68
CA PRO A 153 -10.05 -14.78 21.54
C PRO A 153 -9.65 -14.01 20.27
N VAL A 154 -8.74 -14.59 19.49
CA VAL A 154 -8.11 -13.96 18.31
C VAL A 154 -9.13 -13.50 17.25
N TYR A 155 -10.25 -14.21 17.11
CA TYR A 155 -11.28 -13.84 16.13
C TYR A 155 -11.94 -12.47 16.39
N TYR A 156 -11.85 -11.92 17.60
CA TYR A 156 -12.34 -10.55 17.87
C TYR A 156 -11.55 -9.47 17.12
N PHE A 157 -10.32 -9.76 16.65
CA PHE A 157 -9.56 -8.84 15.81
C PHE A 157 -10.20 -8.60 14.42
N THR A 158 -11.23 -9.34 14.06
CA THR A 158 -12.08 -9.04 12.90
C THR A 158 -12.80 -7.69 13.04
N ILE A 159 -13.17 -7.29 14.27
CA ILE A 159 -13.89 -6.04 14.54
C ILE A 159 -13.06 -4.81 14.14
N PRO A 160 -11.82 -4.61 14.62
CA PRO A 160 -11.01 -3.46 14.21
C PRO A 160 -10.64 -3.46 12.71
N ILE A 161 -10.56 -4.61 12.05
CA ILE A 161 -10.36 -4.67 10.60
C ILE A 161 -11.54 -4.01 9.86
N ILE A 162 -12.77 -4.30 10.31
CA ILE A 162 -13.99 -3.73 9.73
C ILE A 162 -14.13 -2.24 10.09
N THR A 163 -13.85 -1.84 11.32
CA THR A 163 -14.10 -0.48 11.81
C THR A 163 -13.18 0.56 11.16
N ILE A 164 -11.96 0.19 10.77
CA ILE A 164 -11.01 1.10 10.11
C ILE A 164 -11.60 1.77 8.85
N PRO A 165 -12.18 1.07 7.87
CA PRO A 165 -12.81 1.71 6.72
C PRO A 165 -14.27 2.08 6.93
N LEU A 166 -15.00 1.38 7.79
CA LEU A 166 -16.43 1.58 8.01
C LEU A 166 -16.72 2.96 8.62
N ILE A 167 -16.01 3.33 9.70
CA ILE A 167 -16.25 4.61 10.38
C ILE A 167 -15.96 5.80 9.45
N PRO A 168 -14.79 5.89 8.78
CA PRO A 168 -14.55 6.97 7.83
C PRO A 168 -15.56 7.02 6.68
N TYR A 169 -15.99 5.88 6.16
CA TYR A 169 -17.00 5.81 5.11
C TYR A 169 -18.31 6.48 5.55
N PHE A 170 -18.86 6.10 6.71
CA PHE A 170 -20.13 6.69 7.19
C PHE A 170 -19.99 8.17 7.51
N LEU A 171 -18.91 8.60 8.15
CA LEU A 171 -18.68 10.02 8.44
C LEU A 171 -18.60 10.87 7.15
N ARG A 172 -17.93 10.36 6.11
CA ARG A 172 -17.83 11.02 4.81
C ARG A 172 -19.17 11.01 4.06
N LEU A 173 -19.91 9.91 4.13
CA LEU A 173 -21.26 9.81 3.55
C LEU A 173 -22.19 10.87 4.15
N ILE A 174 -22.23 10.98 5.49
CA ILE A 174 -23.04 11.97 6.19
C ILE A 174 -22.61 13.39 5.76
N TYR A 175 -21.32 13.68 5.75
CA TYR A 175 -20.80 14.97 5.32
C TYR A 175 -21.15 15.28 3.86
N PHE A 176 -21.02 14.31 2.96
CA PHE A 176 -21.35 14.47 1.54
C PHE A 176 -22.84 14.78 1.34
N ASN A 177 -23.73 14.03 2.00
CA ASN A 177 -25.18 14.24 1.91
C ASN A 177 -25.61 15.59 2.47
N TYR A 178 -24.93 16.08 3.52
CA TYR A 178 -25.19 17.40 4.09
C TYR A 178 -24.74 18.55 3.17
N THR A 179 -23.62 18.37 2.48
CA THR A 179 -22.99 19.45 1.69
C THR A 179 -23.35 19.45 0.21
N THR A 180 -23.86 18.32 -0.31
CA THR A 180 -24.05 18.15 -1.74
C THR A 180 -25.47 17.69 -2.06
N LYS A 181 -26.23 18.53 -2.76
CA LYS A 181 -27.53 18.13 -3.33
C LYS A 181 -27.25 17.38 -4.64
N VAL A 182 -27.37 16.06 -4.62
CA VAL A 182 -27.21 15.23 -5.82
C VAL A 182 -28.56 15.14 -6.54
N ASN A 183 -28.59 15.65 -7.77
CA ASN A 183 -29.75 15.46 -8.63
C ASN A 183 -29.59 14.11 -9.35
N GLU A 184 -30.28 13.07 -8.92
CA GLU A 184 -30.21 11.71 -9.48
C GLU A 184 -30.86 11.65 -10.87
N ASN A 185 -30.25 12.28 -11.84
CA ASN A 185 -30.69 12.10 -13.23
C ASN A 185 -30.03 10.83 -13.78
N ARG A 186 -30.75 9.69 -13.72
CA ARG A 186 -30.25 8.36 -14.14
C ARG A 186 -30.05 8.20 -15.65
N LYS A 187 -30.29 9.24 -16.44
CA LYS A 187 -30.06 9.21 -17.89
C LYS A 187 -28.56 9.16 -18.19
N GLY A 188 -28.10 8.10 -18.88
CA GLY A 188 -26.72 7.96 -19.33
C GLY A 188 -25.85 6.95 -18.56
N ALA A 189 -26.38 6.15 -17.63
CA ALA A 189 -25.62 5.16 -16.87
C ALA A 189 -24.83 4.18 -17.76
N GLY A 190 -25.38 3.73 -18.88
CA GLY A 190 -24.69 2.83 -19.82
C GLY A 190 -23.45 3.45 -20.45
N MET A 191 -23.49 4.74 -20.77
CA MET A 191 -22.34 5.47 -21.32
C MET A 191 -21.19 5.58 -20.29
N TYR A 192 -21.53 5.87 -19.04
CA TYR A 192 -20.53 5.93 -17.95
C TYR A 192 -19.89 4.56 -17.66
N ASN A 193 -20.68 3.49 -17.64
CA ASN A 193 -20.18 2.14 -17.43
C ASN A 193 -19.26 1.70 -18.59
N ARG A 194 -19.65 1.97 -19.85
CA ARG A 194 -18.81 1.67 -21.01
C ARG A 194 -17.50 2.45 -21.00
N HIS A 195 -17.55 3.73 -20.66
CA HIS A 195 -16.37 4.57 -20.52
C HIS A 195 -15.41 4.01 -19.44
N MET A 196 -15.95 3.61 -18.29
CA MET A 196 -15.19 3.01 -17.21
C MET A 196 -14.49 1.71 -17.65
N LEU A 197 -15.18 0.81 -18.35
CA LEU A 197 -14.62 -0.45 -18.83
C LEU A 197 -13.48 -0.24 -19.82
N PHE A 198 -13.67 0.62 -20.82
CA PHE A 198 -12.63 0.87 -21.85
C PHE A 198 -11.41 1.59 -21.28
N THR A 199 -11.62 2.64 -20.52
CA THR A 199 -10.50 3.41 -19.94
C THR A 199 -9.84 2.67 -18.77
N GLY A 200 -10.63 1.95 -17.97
CA GLY A 200 -10.16 1.21 -16.80
C GLY A 200 -9.36 -0.04 -17.15
N GLY A 201 -9.60 -0.67 -18.31
CA GLY A 201 -8.94 -1.92 -18.69
C GLY A 201 -7.40 -1.85 -18.72
N ALA A 202 -6.84 -0.76 -19.23
CA ALA A 202 -5.40 -0.54 -19.21
C ALA A 202 -4.86 -0.22 -17.81
N LEU A 203 -5.65 0.54 -17.02
CA LEU A 203 -5.26 0.94 -15.67
C LEU A 203 -5.31 -0.23 -14.69
N ILE A 204 -6.28 -1.12 -14.82
CA ILE A 204 -6.39 -2.29 -13.95
C ILE A 204 -5.20 -3.24 -14.13
N LEU A 205 -4.74 -3.46 -15.38
CA LEU A 205 -3.57 -4.30 -15.64
C LEU A 205 -2.32 -3.77 -14.93
N SER A 206 -2.10 -2.45 -14.98
CA SER A 206 -0.98 -1.82 -14.28
C SER A 206 -1.10 -1.94 -12.77
N SER A 207 -2.31 -1.72 -12.21
CA SER A 207 -2.55 -1.79 -10.77
C SER A 207 -2.43 -3.22 -10.24
N LEU A 208 -3.02 -4.21 -10.95
CA LEU A 208 -2.87 -5.62 -10.60
C LEU A 208 -1.41 -6.08 -10.66
N SER A 209 -0.66 -5.63 -11.67
CA SER A 209 0.77 -5.94 -11.76
C SER A 209 1.53 -5.41 -10.55
N ALA A 210 1.20 -4.21 -10.07
CA ALA A 210 1.78 -3.64 -8.86
C ALA A 210 1.41 -4.44 -7.60
N ASP A 211 0.15 -4.85 -7.47
CA ASP A 211 -0.31 -5.66 -6.32
C ASP A 211 0.35 -7.05 -6.32
N ILE A 212 0.44 -7.72 -7.47
CA ILE A 212 1.13 -9.02 -7.59
C ILE A 212 2.59 -8.86 -7.18
N TYR A 213 3.27 -7.87 -7.74
CA TYR A 213 4.65 -7.58 -7.42
C TYR A 213 4.89 -7.37 -5.91
N THR A 214 3.95 -6.74 -5.20
CA THR A 214 4.10 -6.44 -3.76
C THR A 214 3.62 -7.57 -2.85
N GLN A 215 2.61 -8.37 -3.25
CA GLN A 215 1.96 -9.34 -2.37
C GLN A 215 2.36 -10.79 -2.63
N ILE A 216 2.94 -11.11 -3.79
CA ILE A 216 3.19 -12.51 -4.18
C ILE A 216 4.11 -13.26 -3.21
N SER A 217 5.13 -12.58 -2.67
CA SER A 217 6.04 -13.19 -1.69
C SER A 217 5.31 -13.56 -0.39
N SER A 218 4.35 -12.74 0.05
CA SER A 218 3.52 -13.03 1.23
C SER A 218 2.63 -14.26 1.00
N ILE A 219 2.05 -14.38 -0.20
CA ILE A 219 1.22 -15.53 -0.57
C ILE A 219 2.05 -16.81 -0.65
N PHE A 220 3.22 -16.75 -1.28
CA PHE A 220 4.12 -17.90 -1.38
C PHE A 220 4.67 -18.32 -0.03
N LEU A 221 5.03 -17.39 0.86
CA LEU A 221 5.45 -17.72 2.23
C LEU A 221 4.36 -18.50 2.97
N ALA A 222 3.12 -18.04 2.94
CA ALA A 222 2.02 -18.74 3.59
C ALA A 222 1.77 -20.13 3.02
N LYS A 223 1.94 -20.31 1.69
CA LYS A 223 1.63 -21.57 1.00
C LYS A 223 2.79 -22.57 1.03
N ILE A 224 4.02 -22.10 0.88
CA ILE A 224 5.22 -22.96 0.75
C ILE A 224 5.79 -23.32 2.12
N LEU A 225 5.82 -22.35 3.05
CA LEU A 225 6.37 -22.54 4.38
C LEU A 225 5.26 -22.65 5.43
N SER A 226 4.82 -21.51 6.00
CA SER A 226 3.77 -21.49 7.02
C SER A 226 3.23 -20.09 7.26
N TYR A 227 2.07 -19.98 7.92
CA TYR A 227 1.54 -18.71 8.41
C TYR A 227 2.47 -18.04 9.43
N SER A 228 3.18 -18.83 10.26
CA SER A 228 4.15 -18.29 11.21
C SER A 228 5.28 -17.54 10.50
N ASN A 229 5.85 -18.13 9.44
CA ASN A 229 6.86 -17.46 8.63
C ASN A 229 6.35 -16.18 7.97
N LEU A 230 5.10 -16.18 7.50
CA LEU A 230 4.46 -14.96 6.99
C LEU A 230 4.29 -13.92 8.08
N GLY A 231 3.92 -14.32 9.31
CA GLY A 231 3.79 -13.42 10.44
C GLY A 231 5.11 -12.72 10.79
N VAL A 232 6.20 -13.48 10.88
CA VAL A 232 7.56 -12.97 11.12
C VAL A 232 7.99 -12.01 9.99
N TYR A 233 7.78 -12.40 8.74
CA TYR A 233 8.08 -11.57 7.58
C TYR A 233 7.27 -10.26 7.57
N SER A 234 6.01 -10.31 7.96
CA SER A 234 5.13 -9.13 8.04
C SER A 234 5.60 -8.13 9.10
N VAL A 235 6.12 -8.62 10.24
CA VAL A 235 6.79 -7.77 11.24
C VAL A 235 8.05 -7.14 10.66
N ALA A 236 8.86 -7.92 9.95
CA ALA A 236 10.07 -7.40 9.30
C ALA A 236 9.74 -6.32 8.26
N LEU A 237 8.71 -6.51 7.42
CA LEU A 237 8.25 -5.50 6.48
C LEU A 237 7.77 -4.22 7.20
N THR A 238 7.03 -4.37 8.29
CA THR A 238 6.49 -3.23 9.05
C THR A 238 7.60 -2.40 9.69
N LEU A 239 8.54 -3.05 10.38
CA LEU A 239 9.65 -2.36 11.06
C LEU A 239 10.69 -1.86 10.06
N GLY A 240 11.09 -2.69 9.11
CA GLY A 240 12.07 -2.32 8.09
C GLY A 240 11.58 -1.21 7.15
N GLY A 241 10.25 -1.09 6.98
CA GLY A 241 9.61 -0.03 6.20
C GLY A 241 9.27 1.24 6.99
N ALA A 242 9.27 1.20 8.34
CA ALA A 242 8.75 2.30 9.17
C ALA A 242 9.44 3.65 8.93
N TRP A 243 10.75 3.67 8.72
CA TRP A 243 11.51 4.88 8.44
C TRP A 243 11.10 5.56 7.13
N SER A 244 10.59 4.79 6.16
CA SER A 244 10.22 5.28 4.83
C SER A 244 9.07 6.29 4.85
N PHE A 245 8.22 6.31 5.87
CA PHE A 245 7.13 7.29 6.01
C PHE A 245 7.66 8.73 6.02
N ILE A 246 8.76 8.99 6.74
CA ILE A 246 9.38 10.31 6.80
C ILE A 246 9.93 10.68 5.42
N VAL A 247 10.61 9.74 4.79
CA VAL A 247 11.23 9.93 3.48
C VAL A 247 10.18 10.18 2.39
N LEU A 248 9.08 9.44 2.37
CA LEU A 248 7.99 9.63 1.40
C LEU A 248 7.32 11.01 1.56
N ALA A 249 7.21 11.52 2.79
CA ALA A 249 6.73 12.88 3.04
C ALA A 249 7.70 13.93 2.48
N LEU A 250 9.01 13.74 2.66
CA LEU A 250 10.05 14.60 2.08
C LEU A 250 10.04 14.55 0.56
N ILE A 251 9.99 13.35 -0.05
CA ILE A 251 9.88 13.19 -1.50
C ILE A 251 8.68 13.98 -2.03
N THR A 252 7.52 13.88 -1.36
CA THR A 252 6.30 14.61 -1.77
C THR A 252 6.50 16.12 -1.73
N SER A 253 7.16 16.64 -0.69
CA SER A 253 7.47 18.06 -0.54
C SER A 253 8.43 18.55 -1.64
N PHE A 254 9.51 17.80 -1.91
CA PHE A 254 10.46 18.16 -2.97
C PHE A 254 9.79 18.14 -4.36
N PHE A 255 8.95 17.15 -4.63
CA PHE A 255 8.29 17.06 -5.93
C PHE A 255 7.25 18.14 -6.18
N SER A 256 6.66 18.76 -5.16
CA SER A 256 5.82 19.95 -5.36
C SER A 256 6.61 21.09 -6.01
N LYS A 257 7.89 21.27 -5.61
CA LYS A 257 8.80 22.25 -6.22
C LYS A 257 9.32 21.78 -7.57
N ILE A 258 9.74 20.51 -7.69
CA ILE A 258 10.27 19.94 -8.95
C ILE A 258 9.25 20.02 -10.10
N TYR A 259 7.96 19.81 -9.83
CA TYR A 259 6.92 19.89 -10.87
C TYR A 259 6.69 21.32 -11.40
N SER A 260 6.85 22.33 -10.55
CA SER A 260 6.72 23.75 -10.95
C SER A 260 7.98 24.33 -11.58
N GLU A 261 9.14 23.69 -11.36
CA GLU A 261 10.44 24.18 -11.83
C GLU A 261 10.63 23.88 -13.33
N LYS A 262 11.05 24.90 -14.08
CA LYS A 262 11.33 24.85 -15.51
C LYS A 262 12.82 24.72 -15.84
N ASP A 263 13.68 25.20 -14.94
CA ASP A 263 15.12 25.10 -15.12
C ASP A 263 15.61 23.67 -14.84
N GLN A 264 16.14 23.02 -15.87
CA GLN A 264 16.63 21.65 -15.81
C GLN A 264 17.79 21.47 -14.81
N ILE A 265 18.66 22.47 -14.68
CA ILE A 265 19.81 22.40 -13.76
C ILE A 265 19.30 22.38 -12.32
N THR A 266 18.36 23.25 -11.99
CA THR A 266 17.72 23.30 -10.67
C THR A 266 16.96 22.00 -10.38
N VAL A 267 16.26 21.41 -11.36
CA VAL A 267 15.59 20.13 -11.22
C VAL A 267 16.59 19.02 -10.89
N GLU A 268 17.72 18.94 -11.62
CA GLU A 268 18.77 17.94 -11.36
C GLU A 268 19.37 18.10 -9.97
N MET A 269 19.66 19.33 -9.51
CA MET A 269 20.16 19.59 -8.17
C MET A 269 19.18 19.14 -7.08
N LEU A 270 17.89 19.40 -7.25
CA LEU A 270 16.85 18.97 -6.30
C LEU A 270 16.72 17.45 -6.28
N LEU A 271 16.80 16.77 -7.43
CA LEU A 271 16.79 15.32 -7.53
C LEU A 271 17.99 14.68 -6.85
N ILE A 272 19.20 15.22 -7.06
CA ILE A 272 20.41 14.73 -6.39
C ILE A 272 20.28 14.93 -4.87
N LYS A 273 19.82 16.10 -4.42
CA LYS A 273 19.65 16.39 -3.00
C LYS A 273 18.69 15.42 -2.32
N ILE A 274 17.52 15.17 -2.90
CA ILE A 274 16.55 14.24 -2.28
C ILE A 274 17.05 12.80 -2.30
N ASN A 275 17.74 12.34 -3.34
CA ASN A 275 18.33 11.00 -3.37
C ASN A 275 19.38 10.85 -2.24
N ARG A 276 20.24 11.83 -2.02
CA ARG A 276 21.22 11.83 -0.91
C ARG A 276 20.54 11.77 0.45
N ILE A 277 19.47 12.54 0.64
CA ILE A 277 18.68 12.50 1.90
C ILE A 277 18.10 11.11 2.12
N VAL A 278 17.54 10.46 1.08
CA VAL A 278 17.00 9.11 1.19
C VAL A 278 18.06 8.11 1.62
N ILE A 279 19.23 8.13 0.98
CA ILE A 279 20.36 7.26 1.33
C ILE A 279 20.81 7.52 2.77
N LEU A 280 20.98 8.77 3.18
CA LEU A 280 21.39 9.11 4.53
C LEU A 280 20.38 8.62 5.57
N CYS A 281 19.08 8.86 5.35
CA CYS A 281 18.03 8.37 6.25
C CYS A 281 18.01 6.83 6.35
N SER A 282 18.25 6.13 5.25
CA SER A 282 18.31 4.67 5.26
C SER A 282 19.52 4.14 6.03
N LEU A 283 20.68 4.79 5.90
CA LEU A 283 21.88 4.44 6.68
C LEU A 283 21.67 4.67 8.17
N ILE A 284 21.03 5.77 8.55
CA ILE A 284 20.66 6.04 9.95
C ILE A 284 19.67 4.95 10.46
N ALA A 285 18.68 4.58 9.66
CA ALA A 285 17.73 3.52 10.00
C ALA A 285 18.43 2.16 10.16
N LEU A 286 19.37 1.85 9.26
CA LEU A 286 20.15 0.61 9.31
C LEU A 286 21.04 0.58 10.56
N ALA A 287 21.76 1.66 10.84
CA ALA A 287 22.60 1.78 12.04
C ALA A 287 21.74 1.70 13.32
N GLY A 288 20.61 2.42 13.38
CA GLY A 288 19.69 2.36 14.51
C GLY A 288 19.15 0.95 14.75
N PHE A 289 18.81 0.23 13.68
CA PHE A 289 18.37 -1.17 13.80
C PHE A 289 19.52 -2.10 14.22
N TYR A 290 20.74 -1.90 13.73
CA TYR A 290 21.89 -2.70 14.12
C TYR A 290 22.16 -2.63 15.63
N PHE A 291 22.07 -1.46 16.24
CA PHE A 291 22.33 -1.27 17.67
C PHE A 291 21.12 -1.62 18.57
N PHE A 292 19.90 -1.38 18.10
CA PHE A 292 18.72 -1.46 18.95
C PHE A 292 17.65 -2.45 18.46
N GLY A 293 17.84 -3.05 17.28
CA GLY A 293 16.79 -3.83 16.62
C GLY A 293 16.36 -5.07 17.39
N GLU A 294 17.31 -5.83 17.91
CA GLU A 294 17.03 -7.02 18.72
C GLU A 294 16.24 -6.65 19.98
N TYR A 295 16.68 -5.62 20.70
CA TYR A 295 16.00 -5.10 21.89
C TYR A 295 14.57 -4.63 21.56
N PHE A 296 14.36 -3.92 20.45
CA PHE A 296 13.03 -3.46 20.04
C PHE A 296 12.10 -4.61 19.67
N ILE A 297 12.60 -5.65 19.00
CA ILE A 297 11.78 -6.80 18.66
C ILE A 297 11.39 -7.56 19.92
N HIS A 298 12.34 -7.87 20.79
CA HIS A 298 12.07 -8.53 22.06
C HIS A 298 11.03 -7.76 22.90
N LEU A 299 11.19 -6.44 23.02
CA LEU A 299 10.31 -5.60 23.81
C LEU A 299 8.90 -5.51 23.22
N LEU A 300 8.80 -5.19 21.91
CA LEU A 300 7.53 -4.86 21.28
C LEU A 300 6.77 -6.09 20.75
N TYR A 301 7.48 -7.07 20.22
CA TYR A 301 6.87 -8.24 19.56
C TYR A 301 7.09 -9.55 20.34
N GLY A 302 8.13 -9.63 21.19
CA GLY A 302 8.48 -10.80 21.98
C GLY A 302 9.34 -11.81 21.20
N ASP A 303 9.84 -12.84 21.93
CA ASP A 303 10.83 -13.81 21.46
C ASP A 303 10.40 -14.60 20.21
N LYS A 304 9.12 -14.83 20.05
CA LYS A 304 8.55 -15.57 18.90
C LYS A 304 8.83 -14.92 17.54
N TYR A 305 9.24 -13.65 17.53
CA TYR A 305 9.52 -12.88 16.32
C TYR A 305 11.01 -12.61 16.10
N MET A 306 11.90 -13.24 16.89
CA MET A 306 13.34 -12.99 16.81
C MET A 306 13.95 -13.33 15.44
N ASP A 307 13.38 -14.28 14.70
CA ASP A 307 13.81 -14.59 13.33
C ASP A 307 13.70 -13.38 12.39
N SER A 308 12.83 -12.39 12.71
CA SER A 308 12.74 -11.16 11.93
C SER A 308 13.99 -10.26 12.02
N VAL A 309 14.84 -10.43 13.06
CA VAL A 309 16.07 -9.65 13.25
C VAL A 309 17.00 -9.78 12.04
N SER A 310 17.17 -11.00 11.55
CA SER A 310 18.06 -11.28 10.40
C SER A 310 17.52 -10.71 9.08
N ILE A 311 16.19 -10.51 8.96
CA ILE A 311 15.52 -10.11 7.74
C ILE A 311 15.41 -8.60 7.63
N ILE A 312 15.22 -7.88 8.75
CA ILE A 312 14.94 -6.45 8.76
C ILE A 312 16.02 -5.60 8.06
N PRO A 313 17.34 -5.86 8.23
CA PRO A 313 18.36 -5.11 7.49
C PRO A 313 18.19 -5.22 5.96
N ILE A 314 17.82 -6.40 5.46
CA ILE A 314 17.58 -6.64 4.04
C ILE A 314 16.37 -5.81 3.58
N ILE A 315 15.31 -5.78 4.39
CA ILE A 315 14.11 -4.99 4.12
C ILE A 315 14.42 -3.48 4.17
N ILE A 316 15.24 -2.99 5.11
CA ILE A 316 15.66 -1.58 5.15
C ILE A 316 16.37 -1.19 3.86
N ILE A 317 17.30 -2.03 3.37
CA ILE A 317 17.99 -1.77 2.10
C ILE A 317 16.99 -1.84 0.93
N GLY A 318 16.10 -2.82 0.90
CA GLY A 318 15.06 -2.93 -0.12
C GLY A 318 14.14 -1.71 -0.14
N THR A 319 13.70 -1.24 1.03
CA THR A 319 12.86 -0.01 1.14
C THR A 319 13.63 1.26 0.76
N MET A 320 14.95 1.30 0.92
CA MET A 320 15.78 2.37 0.36
C MET A 320 15.67 2.42 -1.17
N PHE A 321 15.88 1.27 -1.84
CA PHE A 321 15.72 1.21 -3.30
C PHE A 321 14.30 1.50 -3.75
N SER A 322 13.28 1.10 -3.00
CA SER A 322 11.87 1.45 -3.25
C SER A 322 11.64 2.95 -3.18
N ALA A 323 12.20 3.64 -2.16
CA ALA A 323 12.11 5.08 -2.03
C ALA A 323 12.85 5.82 -3.18
N LEU A 324 14.05 5.37 -3.55
CA LEU A 324 14.79 5.88 -4.72
C LEU A 324 14.00 5.62 -6.02
N GLY A 325 13.39 4.44 -6.15
CA GLY A 325 12.50 4.09 -7.25
C GLY A 325 11.27 5.01 -7.34
N THR A 326 10.73 5.44 -6.19
CA THR A 326 9.63 6.42 -6.12
C THR A 326 10.05 7.79 -6.67
N ILE A 327 11.28 8.24 -6.43
CA ILE A 327 11.83 9.47 -7.03
C ILE A 327 11.87 9.33 -8.56
N CYS A 328 12.41 8.22 -9.06
CA CYS A 328 12.45 7.93 -10.51
C CYS A 328 11.05 7.87 -11.11
N TYR A 329 10.11 7.21 -10.46
CA TYR A 329 8.71 7.11 -10.86
C TYR A 329 8.06 8.49 -11.03
N ARG A 330 8.20 9.36 -10.04
CA ARG A 330 7.65 10.73 -10.09
C ARG A 330 8.34 11.59 -11.13
N TYR A 331 9.65 11.43 -11.34
CA TYR A 331 10.38 12.12 -12.41
C TYR A 331 9.88 11.66 -13.79
N MET A 332 9.67 10.37 -14.00
CA MET A 332 9.09 9.86 -15.24
C MET A 332 7.68 10.40 -15.51
N ILE A 333 6.86 10.58 -14.46
CA ILE A 333 5.54 11.24 -14.58
C ILE A 333 5.70 12.68 -15.05
N LYS A 334 6.64 13.47 -14.47
CA LYS A 334 6.95 14.83 -14.94
C LYS A 334 7.25 14.84 -16.43
N GLU A 335 7.99 13.85 -16.89
CA GLU A 335 8.39 13.66 -18.30
C GLU A 335 7.33 12.93 -19.14
N SER A 336 6.09 12.79 -18.66
CA SER A 336 4.98 12.10 -19.36
C SER A 336 5.27 10.64 -19.75
N GLY A 337 6.05 9.93 -18.94
CA GLY A 337 6.50 8.55 -19.17
C GLY A 337 5.47 7.47 -18.79
N TYR A 338 4.17 7.73 -18.83
CA TYR A 338 3.12 6.82 -18.33
C TYR A 338 3.15 5.43 -18.98
N SER A 339 3.32 5.36 -20.31
CA SER A 339 3.37 4.08 -21.03
C SER A 339 4.58 3.25 -20.62
N TYR A 340 5.73 3.89 -20.38
CA TYR A 340 6.93 3.22 -19.88
C TYR A 340 6.72 2.64 -18.49
N LEU A 341 6.11 3.42 -17.59
CA LEU A 341 5.81 2.98 -16.23
C LEU A 341 4.87 1.76 -16.20
N ALA A 342 3.85 1.74 -17.06
CA ALA A 342 2.96 0.58 -17.17
C ALA A 342 3.68 -0.69 -17.62
N LYS A 343 4.54 -0.59 -18.66
CA LYS A 343 5.36 -1.71 -19.14
C LYS A 343 6.35 -2.18 -18.08
N LYS A 344 6.98 -1.25 -17.36
CA LYS A 344 7.89 -1.55 -16.26
C LYS A 344 7.18 -2.34 -15.15
N MET A 345 6.01 -1.89 -14.68
CA MET A 345 5.27 -2.58 -13.62
C MET A 345 4.85 -3.99 -14.04
N PHE A 346 4.42 -4.16 -15.29
CA PHE A 346 4.12 -5.47 -15.84
C PHE A 346 5.36 -6.39 -15.84
N LEU A 347 6.52 -5.87 -16.26
CA LEU A 347 7.77 -6.63 -16.27
C LEU A 347 8.22 -6.99 -14.85
N CYS A 348 8.11 -6.06 -13.88
CA CYS A 348 8.35 -6.36 -12.47
C CYS A 348 7.47 -7.52 -11.99
N CYS A 349 6.17 -7.50 -12.30
CA CYS A 349 5.25 -8.57 -11.95
C CYS A 349 5.68 -9.92 -12.51
N VAL A 350 5.99 -9.99 -13.81
CA VAL A 350 6.40 -11.23 -14.50
C VAL A 350 7.71 -11.79 -13.90
N LEU A 351 8.65 -10.94 -13.55
CA LEU A 351 9.94 -11.35 -12.95
C LEU A 351 9.79 -11.77 -11.49
N THR A 352 8.92 -11.09 -10.74
CA THR A 352 8.77 -11.34 -9.29
C THR A 352 8.17 -12.71 -8.99
N ILE A 353 7.25 -13.20 -9.81
CA ILE A 353 6.58 -14.50 -9.57
C ILE A 353 7.59 -15.66 -9.52
N PRO A 354 8.36 -15.95 -10.60
CA PRO A 354 9.33 -17.05 -10.56
C PRO A 354 10.47 -16.79 -9.57
N LEU A 355 10.93 -15.54 -9.44
CA LEU A 355 11.99 -15.19 -8.50
C LEU A 355 11.57 -15.44 -7.06
N SER A 356 10.34 -15.04 -6.68
CA SER A 356 9.81 -15.26 -5.34
C SER A 356 9.69 -16.75 -5.02
N TRP A 357 9.16 -17.53 -5.97
CA TRP A 357 9.06 -18.98 -5.81
C TRP A 357 10.42 -19.64 -5.62
N LEU A 358 11.40 -19.31 -6.47
CA LEU A 358 12.77 -19.86 -6.39
C LEU A 358 13.46 -19.47 -5.09
N MET A 359 13.43 -18.18 -4.72
CA MET A 359 14.12 -17.68 -3.54
C MET A 359 13.52 -18.24 -2.24
N ILE A 360 12.19 -18.35 -2.14
CA ILE A 360 11.55 -18.90 -0.94
C ILE A 360 11.84 -20.40 -0.79
N ASN A 361 11.83 -21.17 -1.88
CA ASN A 361 12.17 -22.59 -1.80
C ASN A 361 13.65 -22.82 -1.44
N SER A 362 14.55 -21.94 -1.88
CA SER A 362 15.99 -22.11 -1.62
C SER A 362 16.46 -21.55 -0.27
N PHE A 363 15.87 -20.43 0.18
CA PHE A 363 16.34 -19.68 1.35
C PHE A 363 15.26 -19.44 2.41
N GLY A 364 14.10 -20.06 2.28
CA GLY A 364 13.01 -19.93 3.22
C GLY A 364 12.53 -18.47 3.36
N ILE A 365 12.32 -18.02 4.59
CA ILE A 365 11.85 -16.67 4.89
C ILE A 365 12.84 -15.58 4.42
N ASN A 366 14.15 -15.84 4.51
CA ASN A 366 15.18 -14.93 3.99
C ASN A 366 15.06 -14.79 2.47
N GLY A 367 14.62 -15.84 1.78
CA GLY A 367 14.37 -15.81 0.33
C GLY A 367 13.31 -14.79 -0.07
N ALA A 368 12.27 -14.59 0.73
CA ALA A 368 11.28 -13.55 0.49
C ALA A 368 11.88 -12.14 0.60
N ALA A 369 12.76 -11.92 1.58
CA ALA A 369 13.46 -10.65 1.76
C ALA A 369 14.47 -10.39 0.63
N TYR A 370 15.23 -11.42 0.21
CA TYR A 370 16.11 -11.32 -0.95
C TYR A 370 15.34 -11.04 -2.24
N CYS A 371 14.22 -11.73 -2.46
CA CYS A 371 13.35 -11.43 -3.61
C CYS A 371 12.90 -9.96 -3.60
N PHE A 372 12.40 -9.47 -2.47
CA PHE A 372 12.01 -8.07 -2.32
C PHE A 372 13.18 -7.14 -2.67
N LEU A 373 14.36 -7.35 -2.09
CA LEU A 373 15.56 -6.53 -2.35
C LEU A 373 15.97 -6.56 -3.83
N ILE A 374 16.06 -7.73 -4.44
CA ILE A 374 16.48 -7.89 -5.85
C ILE A 374 15.51 -7.17 -6.77
N VAL A 375 14.20 -7.33 -6.56
CA VAL A 375 13.19 -6.71 -7.40
C VAL A 375 13.19 -5.19 -7.24
N GLU A 376 13.36 -4.66 -6.02
CA GLU A 376 13.48 -3.21 -5.79
C GLU A 376 14.76 -2.64 -6.44
N ILE A 377 15.89 -3.34 -6.35
CA ILE A 377 17.12 -2.95 -7.07
C ILE A 377 16.86 -2.92 -8.57
N MET A 378 16.31 -3.99 -9.15
CA MET A 378 16.02 -4.06 -10.58
C MET A 378 15.05 -2.96 -11.02
N SER A 379 14.00 -2.73 -10.24
CA SER A 379 13.00 -1.69 -10.48
C SER A 379 13.59 -0.28 -10.41
N CYS A 380 14.47 0.00 -9.43
CA CYS A 380 15.11 1.30 -9.28
C CYS A 380 16.20 1.56 -10.34
N THR A 381 16.95 0.54 -10.70
CA THR A 381 18.13 0.65 -11.58
C THR A 381 17.83 0.18 -13.00
N LEU A 382 17.99 -1.12 -13.26
CA LEU A 382 17.96 -1.70 -14.62
C LEU A 382 16.71 -1.28 -15.40
N LEU A 383 15.53 -1.46 -14.82
CA LEU A 383 14.27 -1.16 -15.46
C LEU A 383 13.99 0.34 -15.63
N ASN A 384 14.71 1.21 -14.94
CA ASN A 384 14.62 2.66 -15.09
C ASN A 384 15.66 3.20 -16.08
N TYR A 385 16.77 2.49 -16.30
CA TYR A 385 17.89 2.99 -17.12
C TYR A 385 17.60 3.04 -18.61
N PHE A 386 16.59 2.32 -19.06
CA PHE A 386 16.14 2.38 -20.46
C PHE A 386 15.18 3.54 -20.75
N PHE A 387 14.83 4.34 -19.73
CA PHE A 387 13.99 5.51 -19.94
C PHE A 387 14.77 6.64 -20.61
N ARG A 388 14.24 7.20 -21.72
CA ARG A 388 14.68 8.39 -22.45
C ARG A 388 16.21 8.66 -22.38
N ASN A 389 16.96 8.10 -23.30
CA ASN A 389 18.40 8.35 -23.43
C ASN A 389 19.22 8.24 -22.13
N LYS A 390 18.82 7.33 -21.25
CA LYS A 390 19.55 7.02 -20.01
C LYS A 390 19.65 8.20 -19.01
N THR A 391 18.66 9.10 -19.00
CA THR A 391 18.66 10.28 -18.10
C THR A 391 18.76 9.89 -16.63
N ILE A 392 18.13 8.77 -16.23
CA ILE A 392 18.15 8.28 -14.86
C ILE A 392 19.52 7.73 -14.45
N ILE A 393 20.27 7.12 -15.38
CA ILE A 393 21.66 6.71 -15.10
C ILE A 393 22.52 7.93 -14.74
N LYS A 394 22.42 9.00 -15.52
CA LYS A 394 23.16 10.24 -15.25
C LYS A 394 22.77 10.81 -13.88
N MET A 395 21.48 10.80 -13.54
CA MET A 395 21.00 11.23 -12.23
C MET A 395 21.62 10.41 -11.10
N HIS A 396 21.62 9.07 -11.20
CA HIS A 396 22.20 8.19 -10.17
C HIS A 396 23.72 8.34 -10.06
N LEU A 397 24.45 8.45 -11.16
CA LEU A 397 25.89 8.68 -11.14
C LEU A 397 26.27 10.02 -10.51
N ASN A 398 25.46 11.06 -10.72
CA ASN A 398 25.69 12.39 -10.14
C ASN A 398 25.40 12.47 -8.64
N ILE A 399 24.72 11.48 -8.03
CA ILE A 399 24.54 11.40 -6.57
C ILE A 399 25.88 11.37 -5.84
N PHE A 400 26.85 10.64 -6.40
CA PHE A 400 28.16 10.42 -5.79
C PHE A 400 29.22 11.46 -6.20
N LYS A 401 28.92 12.36 -7.15
CA LYS A 401 29.82 13.45 -7.48
C LYS A 401 29.71 14.54 -6.42
N LEU A 402 30.80 14.77 -5.69
CA LEU A 402 30.98 15.94 -4.82
C LEU A 402 31.08 17.17 -5.73
N ARG A 403 30.00 17.93 -5.84
CA ARG A 403 30.00 19.31 -6.33
C ARG A 403 29.73 20.26 -5.19
#